data_fd9fe233b6dedd82fcbec553171979b8
#
_entry.id   fd9fe233b6dedd82fcbec553171979b8
#
_cell.length_a   1.000
_cell.length_b   1.000
_cell.length_c   1.000
_cell.angle_alpha   90.00
_cell.angle_beta   90.00
_cell.angle_gamma   90.00
#
_symmetry.space_group_name_H-M   'P 1'
#
loop_
_entity.id
_entity.type
_entity.pdbx_description
1 polymer ?
#
loop_
_entity_poly.entity_id
_entity_poly.type
_entity_poly.pdbx_seq_one_letter_code
_entity_poly.pdbx_strand_id
1 'polypeptide(L)'
;MNRHYYISDNLDELERLEAELEASGIATEQIHVLSEKDAETGQRHLHEVSPFMKKDVVRSGRVGLLVGLALAIVAVAFAYASGWTETAAGWIPVIFLGAVLCAFCLWEGSFFGLQRTNRAFRPFEERLHQGQHLFFVDVKNAQEPILVNVVSHHPRLQDAGTGPA
;
A
#
# COMPACT_ATOMS: atom_id res chain seq x y z
N MET A 1 -7.60 -13.11 3.33
CA MET A 1 -6.48 -13.53 2.47
C MET A 1 -5.23 -13.39 3.30
N ASN A 2 -4.29 -14.32 3.15
CA ASN A 2 -3.01 -14.30 3.82
C ASN A 2 -1.95 -13.93 2.80
N ARG A 3 -1.05 -13.03 3.16
CA ARG A 3 0.07 -12.63 2.33
C ARG A 3 1.32 -13.35 2.80
N HIS A 4 1.99 -14.05 1.90
CA HIS A 4 3.27 -14.71 2.14
C HIS A 4 4.37 -13.93 1.46
N TYR A 5 5.47 -13.68 2.16
CA TYR A 5 6.62 -12.92 1.68
C TYR A 5 7.81 -13.84 1.49
N TYR A 6 8.47 -13.69 0.36
CA TYR A 6 9.70 -14.41 0.01
C TYR A 6 10.74 -13.43 -0.52
N ILE A 7 12.00 -13.73 -0.28
CA ILE A 7 13.13 -12.94 -0.76
C ILE A 7 14.01 -13.82 -1.64
N SER A 8 14.41 -13.27 -2.79
CA SER A 8 15.39 -13.88 -3.70
C SER A 8 16.33 -12.79 -4.24
N ASP A 9 17.54 -13.20 -4.57
CA ASP A 9 18.54 -12.40 -5.29
C ASP A 9 18.47 -12.63 -6.81
N ASN A 10 17.63 -13.56 -7.27
CA ASN A 10 17.55 -13.98 -8.66
C ASN A 10 16.15 -13.79 -9.26
N LEU A 11 16.04 -12.85 -10.20
CA LEU A 11 14.80 -12.58 -10.93
C LEU A 11 14.36 -13.73 -11.84
N ASP A 12 15.30 -14.53 -12.40
CA ASP A 12 14.95 -15.67 -13.25
C ASP A 12 14.24 -16.77 -12.44
N GLU A 13 14.58 -16.90 -11.18
CA GLU A 13 13.91 -17.83 -10.27
C GLU A 13 12.49 -17.34 -9.93
N LEU A 14 12.33 -16.02 -9.73
CA LEU A 14 11.03 -15.42 -9.45
C LEU A 14 10.09 -15.51 -10.65
N GLU A 15 10.60 -15.36 -11.87
CA GLU A 15 9.82 -15.52 -13.10
C GLU A 15 9.30 -16.96 -13.25
N ARG A 16 10.14 -17.95 -12.96
CA ARG A 16 9.72 -19.38 -12.97
C ARG A 16 8.69 -19.67 -11.88
N LEU A 17 8.90 -19.13 -10.68
CA LEU A 17 7.98 -19.30 -9.56
C LEU A 17 6.60 -18.69 -9.90
N GLU A 18 6.56 -17.50 -10.48
CA GLU A 18 5.32 -16.86 -10.92
C GLU A 18 4.58 -17.73 -11.94
N ALA A 19 5.27 -18.20 -12.97
CA ALA A 19 4.70 -19.09 -13.98
C ALA A 19 4.18 -20.41 -13.40
N GLU A 20 4.87 -21.03 -12.44
CA GLU A 20 4.44 -22.25 -11.79
C GLU A 20 3.22 -22.03 -10.88
N LEU A 21 3.16 -20.90 -10.17
CA LEU A 21 2.01 -20.52 -9.35
C LEU A 21 0.78 -20.28 -10.21
N GLU A 22 0.91 -19.58 -11.34
CA GLU A 22 -0.18 -19.36 -12.30
C GLU A 22 -0.68 -20.66 -12.90
N ALA A 23 0.23 -21.54 -13.33
CA ALA A 23 -0.11 -22.87 -13.84
C ALA A 23 -0.82 -23.75 -12.79
N SER A 24 -0.58 -23.49 -11.51
CA SER A 24 -1.21 -24.17 -10.39
C SER A 24 -2.54 -23.55 -9.95
N GLY A 25 -3.01 -22.49 -10.63
CA GLY A 25 -4.33 -21.87 -10.41
C GLY A 25 -4.34 -20.69 -9.43
N ILE A 26 -3.19 -20.08 -9.15
CA ILE A 26 -3.11 -18.80 -8.45
C ILE A 26 -3.20 -17.69 -9.51
N ALA A 27 -4.10 -16.75 -9.33
CA ALA A 27 -4.30 -15.67 -10.30
C ALA A 27 -3.12 -14.69 -10.28
N THR A 28 -2.73 -14.17 -11.45
CA THR A 28 -1.64 -13.19 -11.62
C THR A 28 -1.79 -11.98 -10.70
N GLU A 29 -3.03 -11.51 -10.47
CA GLU A 29 -3.31 -10.38 -9.59
C GLU A 29 -3.04 -10.64 -8.10
N GLN A 30 -2.80 -11.91 -7.74
CA GLN A 30 -2.43 -12.32 -6.39
C GLN A 30 -0.90 -12.38 -6.20
N ILE A 31 -0.15 -12.31 -7.29
CA ILE A 31 1.31 -12.45 -7.31
C ILE A 31 1.92 -11.07 -7.54
N HIS A 32 2.91 -10.69 -6.76
CA HIS A 32 3.53 -9.39 -6.86
C HIS A 32 5.03 -9.47 -6.60
N VAL A 33 5.79 -8.70 -7.38
CA VAL A 33 7.24 -8.53 -7.20
C VAL A 33 7.55 -7.08 -6.88
N LEU A 34 8.31 -6.86 -5.82
CA LEU A 34 8.87 -5.57 -5.47
C LEU A 34 10.39 -5.62 -5.60
N SER A 35 10.92 -4.78 -6.46
CA SER A 35 12.34 -4.61 -6.71
C SER A 35 12.69 -3.13 -6.78
N GLU A 36 13.92 -2.76 -6.48
CA GLU A 36 14.44 -1.41 -6.80
C GLU A 36 14.93 -1.31 -8.25
N LYS A 37 15.10 -2.46 -8.91
CA LYS A 37 15.51 -2.55 -10.33
C LYS A 37 14.29 -2.66 -11.24
N ASP A 38 13.39 -1.68 -11.18
CA ASP A 38 12.12 -1.66 -11.92
C ASP A 38 12.30 -1.87 -13.44
N ALA A 39 13.42 -1.40 -14.01
CA ALA A 39 13.71 -1.61 -15.43
C ALA A 39 13.99 -3.07 -15.82
N GLU A 40 14.57 -3.86 -14.91
CA GLU A 40 14.84 -5.29 -15.13
C GLU A 40 13.59 -6.14 -14.92
N THR A 41 12.76 -5.81 -13.92
CA THR A 41 11.48 -6.49 -13.64
C THR A 41 10.47 -6.30 -14.76
N GLY A 42 10.35 -5.09 -15.30
CA GLY A 42 9.41 -4.79 -16.39
C GLY A 42 9.76 -5.49 -17.72
N GLN A 43 11.03 -5.82 -17.95
CA GLN A 43 11.46 -6.59 -19.14
C GLN A 43 11.14 -8.10 -19.04
N ARG A 44 10.87 -8.61 -17.83
CA ARG A 44 10.70 -10.04 -17.55
C ARG A 44 9.25 -10.47 -17.35
N HIS A 45 8.27 -9.62 -17.69
CA HIS A 45 6.83 -9.90 -17.53
C HIS A 45 6.39 -10.22 -16.08
N LEU A 46 7.22 -9.90 -15.08
CA LEU A 46 6.88 -10.04 -13.68
C LEU A 46 5.80 -9.02 -13.28
N HIS A 47 4.84 -9.46 -12.46
CA HIS A 47 3.75 -8.58 -12.00
C HIS A 47 4.26 -7.62 -10.91
N GLU A 48 4.70 -6.46 -11.38
CA GLU A 48 5.29 -5.45 -10.50
C GLU A 48 4.24 -4.78 -9.63
N VAL A 49 4.62 -4.52 -8.37
CA VAL A 49 3.79 -3.77 -7.43
C VAL A 49 3.53 -2.37 -7.98
N SER A 50 2.26 -1.97 -8.05
CA SER A 50 1.92 -0.63 -8.52
C SER A 50 2.59 0.46 -7.66
N PRO A 51 2.97 1.61 -8.25
CA PRO A 51 3.62 2.70 -7.53
C PRO A 51 2.83 3.18 -6.30
N PHE A 52 1.51 3.08 -6.35
CA PHE A 52 0.63 3.44 -5.23
C PHE A 52 0.70 2.43 -4.08
N MET A 53 0.88 1.14 -4.37
CA MET A 53 1.05 0.10 -3.35
C MET A 53 2.44 0.17 -2.68
N LYS A 54 3.45 0.65 -3.40
CA LYS A 54 4.80 0.88 -2.85
C LYS A 54 4.79 1.99 -1.78
N LYS A 55 3.81 2.88 -1.78
CA LYS A 55 3.73 4.08 -0.94
C LYS A 55 2.53 4.05 0.01
N ASP A 56 2.63 4.76 1.12
CA ASP A 56 1.61 4.79 2.18
C ASP A 56 0.54 5.89 1.95
N VAL A 57 0.13 6.10 0.69
CA VAL A 57 -0.74 7.20 0.28
C VAL A 57 -2.12 7.11 0.90
N VAL A 58 -2.76 5.95 0.80
CA VAL A 58 -4.15 5.76 1.23
C VAL A 58 -4.30 5.93 2.74
N ARG A 59 -3.37 5.36 3.50
CA ARG A 59 -3.39 5.46 4.96
C ARG A 59 -3.12 6.88 5.42
N SER A 60 -2.08 7.51 4.86
CA SER A 60 -1.71 8.88 5.22
C SER A 60 -2.81 9.86 4.83
N GLY A 61 -3.48 9.66 3.69
CA GLY A 61 -4.66 10.42 3.29
C GLY A 61 -5.83 10.27 4.27
N ARG A 62 -6.10 9.04 4.74
CA ARG A 62 -7.14 8.82 5.77
C ARG A 62 -6.83 9.54 7.07
N VAL A 63 -5.58 9.52 7.51
CA VAL A 63 -5.15 10.27 8.71
C VAL A 63 -5.32 11.77 8.48
N GLY A 64 -4.92 12.28 7.31
CA GLY A 64 -5.14 13.68 6.93
C GLY A 64 -6.63 14.04 6.97
N LEU A 65 -7.51 13.21 6.41
CA LEU A 65 -8.96 13.46 6.44
C LEU A 65 -9.51 13.52 7.87
N LEU A 66 -9.06 12.62 8.76
CA LEU A 66 -9.47 12.64 10.18
C LEU A 66 -9.02 13.95 10.88
N VAL A 67 -7.81 14.41 10.60
CA VAL A 67 -7.31 15.70 11.11
C VAL A 67 -8.15 16.85 10.56
N GLY A 68 -8.43 16.85 9.26
CA GLY A 68 -9.28 17.87 8.61
C GLY A 68 -10.67 17.91 9.21
N LEU A 69 -11.28 16.75 9.48
CA LEU A 69 -12.58 16.65 10.13
C LEU A 69 -12.56 17.22 11.56
N ALA A 70 -11.53 16.91 12.33
CA ALA A 70 -11.37 17.46 13.67
C ALA A 70 -11.24 18.99 13.64
N LEU A 71 -10.46 19.54 12.71
CA LEU A 71 -10.32 20.98 12.52
C LEU A 71 -11.64 21.62 12.05
N ALA A 72 -12.40 20.98 11.17
CA ALA A 72 -13.71 21.45 10.75
C ALA A 72 -14.70 21.52 11.92
N ILE A 73 -14.71 20.52 12.80
CA ILE A 73 -15.55 20.52 14.01
C ILE A 73 -15.17 21.69 14.94
N VAL A 74 -13.86 21.92 15.14
CA VAL A 74 -13.38 23.06 15.95
C VAL A 74 -13.81 24.39 15.32
N ALA A 75 -13.68 24.54 13.99
CA ALA A 75 -14.10 25.75 13.27
C ALA A 75 -15.61 26.01 13.42
N VAL A 76 -16.44 24.96 13.30
CA VAL A 76 -17.89 25.03 13.50
C VAL A 76 -18.23 25.45 14.94
N ALA A 77 -17.60 24.82 15.94
CA ALA A 77 -17.82 25.16 17.34
C ALA A 77 -17.43 26.59 17.66
N PHE A 78 -16.29 27.06 17.13
CA PHE A 78 -15.83 28.41 17.28
C PHE A 78 -16.79 29.42 16.61
N ALA A 79 -17.22 29.18 15.38
CA ALA A 79 -18.13 30.04 14.64
C ALA A 79 -19.49 30.17 15.36
N TYR A 80 -20.00 29.09 15.94
CA TYR A 80 -21.20 29.07 16.73
C TYR A 80 -21.04 29.87 18.01
N ALA A 81 -19.97 29.64 18.77
CA ALA A 81 -19.72 30.32 20.05
C ALA A 81 -19.46 31.84 19.90
N SER A 82 -18.88 32.23 18.75
CA SER A 82 -18.59 33.66 18.46
C SER A 82 -19.73 34.41 17.75
N GLY A 83 -20.86 33.74 17.46
CA GLY A 83 -22.00 34.38 16.78
C GLY A 83 -21.80 34.67 15.30
N TRP A 84 -20.74 34.13 14.67
CA TRP A 84 -20.48 34.34 13.24
C TRP A 84 -21.57 33.80 12.34
N THR A 85 -22.32 32.83 12.82
CA THR A 85 -23.42 32.18 12.08
C THR A 85 -24.71 33.05 12.08
N GLU A 86 -24.78 34.09 12.90
CA GLU A 86 -25.92 35.02 12.99
C GLU A 86 -25.86 36.17 11.97
N THR A 87 -24.82 36.16 11.11
CA THR A 87 -24.65 37.13 10.03
C THR A 87 -25.56 36.83 8.84
N ALA A 88 -25.70 37.76 7.90
CA ALA A 88 -26.47 37.55 6.68
C ALA A 88 -26.02 36.38 5.81
N ALA A 89 -24.74 35.98 5.92
CA ALA A 89 -24.17 34.83 5.23
C ALA A 89 -24.50 33.50 5.93
N GLY A 90 -24.92 33.51 7.20
CA GLY A 90 -25.32 32.35 7.97
C GLY A 90 -24.21 31.31 8.08
N TRP A 91 -24.57 30.04 7.88
CA TRP A 91 -23.67 28.89 7.97
C TRP A 91 -22.81 28.64 6.74
N ILE A 92 -23.10 29.26 5.59
CA ILE A 92 -22.44 28.96 4.31
C ILE A 92 -20.92 29.11 4.37
N PRO A 93 -20.33 30.19 4.91
CA PRO A 93 -18.87 30.32 4.98
C PRO A 93 -18.21 29.29 5.88
N VAL A 94 -18.89 28.89 6.97
CA VAL A 94 -18.37 27.93 7.94
C VAL A 94 -18.34 26.52 7.34
N ILE A 95 -19.42 26.12 6.64
CA ILE A 95 -19.50 24.84 5.94
C ILE A 95 -18.44 24.78 4.85
N PHE A 96 -18.28 25.86 4.08
CA PHE A 96 -17.26 25.95 3.04
C PHE A 96 -15.85 25.82 3.62
N LEU A 97 -15.56 26.52 4.72
CA LEU A 97 -14.28 26.41 5.42
C LEU A 97 -14.01 24.96 5.89
N GLY A 98 -15.02 24.32 6.48
CA GLY A 98 -14.91 22.92 6.90
C GLY A 98 -14.59 21.97 5.73
N ALA A 99 -15.25 22.16 4.59
CA ALA A 99 -14.98 21.37 3.38
C ALA A 99 -13.54 21.60 2.86
N VAL A 100 -13.07 22.84 2.83
CA VAL A 100 -11.71 23.21 2.42
C VAL A 100 -10.67 22.59 3.37
N LEU A 101 -10.89 22.65 4.68
CA LEU A 101 -9.99 22.02 5.66
C LEU A 101 -9.90 20.52 5.46
N CYS A 102 -11.01 19.83 5.25
CA CYS A 102 -11.02 18.39 4.97
C CYS A 102 -10.28 18.06 3.68
N ALA A 103 -10.56 18.78 2.60
CA ALA A 103 -9.93 18.56 1.30
C ALA A 103 -8.41 18.82 1.35
N PHE A 104 -8.00 19.91 1.99
CA PHE A 104 -6.59 20.28 2.14
C PHE A 104 -5.83 19.25 2.98
N CYS A 105 -6.36 18.87 4.14
CA CYS A 105 -5.70 17.90 5.00
C CYS A 105 -5.63 16.49 4.36
N LEU A 106 -6.66 16.09 3.60
CA LEU A 106 -6.64 14.87 2.82
C LEU A 106 -5.53 14.91 1.76
N TRP A 107 -5.45 16.01 1.01
CA TRP A 107 -4.44 16.20 -0.03
C TRP A 107 -3.02 16.19 0.56
N GLU A 108 -2.79 16.97 1.61
CA GLU A 108 -1.49 17.04 2.27
C GLU A 108 -1.08 15.71 2.90
N GLY A 109 -2.00 15.02 3.58
CA GLY A 109 -1.76 13.69 4.12
C GLY A 109 -1.39 12.69 3.02
N SER A 110 -2.06 12.72 1.88
CA SER A 110 -1.74 11.88 0.72
C SER A 110 -0.35 12.20 0.15
N PHE A 111 -0.01 13.49 0.08
CA PHE A 111 1.31 13.94 -0.39
C PHE A 111 2.45 13.45 0.52
N PHE A 112 2.28 13.55 1.84
CA PHE A 112 3.23 12.93 2.78
C PHE A 112 3.32 11.41 2.62
N GLY A 113 2.18 10.77 2.30
CA GLY A 113 2.14 9.33 2.03
C GLY A 113 2.97 8.91 0.81
N LEU A 114 3.06 9.76 -0.22
CA LEU A 114 3.91 9.52 -1.40
C LEU A 114 5.42 9.48 -1.06
N GLN A 115 5.82 10.19 -0.03
CA GLN A 115 7.23 10.24 0.40
C GLN A 115 7.62 9.07 1.31
N ARG A 116 6.65 8.29 1.79
CA ARG A 116 6.88 7.20 2.74
C ARG A 116 6.69 5.85 2.08
N THR A 117 7.64 4.95 2.29
CA THR A 117 7.51 3.55 1.93
C THR A 117 6.35 2.91 2.70
N ASN A 118 5.56 2.10 2.04
CA ASN A 118 4.46 1.38 2.66
C ASN A 118 4.97 0.55 3.86
N ARG A 119 4.25 0.61 4.95
CA ARG A 119 4.63 -0.08 6.21
C ARG A 119 4.85 -1.58 6.03
N ALA A 120 4.11 -2.21 5.12
CA ALA A 120 4.26 -3.64 4.85
C ALA A 120 5.65 -3.97 4.27
N PHE A 121 6.30 -3.03 3.58
CA PHE A 121 7.58 -3.24 2.91
C PHE A 121 8.78 -2.69 3.69
N ARG A 122 8.56 -1.85 4.70
CA ARG A 122 9.64 -1.30 5.55
C ARG A 122 10.59 -2.34 6.15
N PRO A 123 10.13 -3.50 6.65
CA PRO A 123 11.03 -4.50 7.19
C PRO A 123 12.03 -5.06 6.16
N PHE A 124 11.71 -4.89 4.87
CA PHE A 124 12.48 -5.44 3.76
C PHE A 124 13.32 -4.38 3.02
N GLU A 125 13.21 -3.10 3.42
CA GLU A 125 13.84 -1.95 2.74
C GLU A 125 15.36 -2.12 2.63
N GLU A 126 16.02 -2.56 3.70
CA GLU A 126 17.47 -2.82 3.70
C GLU A 126 17.86 -3.92 2.71
N ARG A 127 17.06 -4.99 2.59
CA ARG A 127 17.31 -6.08 1.66
C ARG A 127 17.10 -5.67 0.20
N LEU A 128 16.10 -4.85 -0.04
CA LEU A 128 15.85 -4.26 -1.35
C LEU A 128 17.03 -3.36 -1.78
N HIS A 129 17.56 -2.53 -0.88
CA HIS A 129 18.77 -1.72 -1.14
C HIS A 129 20.03 -2.56 -1.39
N GLN A 130 20.10 -3.77 -0.86
CA GLN A 130 21.16 -4.73 -1.15
C GLN A 130 21.01 -5.43 -2.51
N GLY A 131 19.97 -5.07 -3.29
CA GLY A 131 19.69 -5.63 -4.61
C GLY A 131 18.91 -6.94 -4.57
N GLN A 132 18.36 -7.33 -3.42
CA GLN A 132 17.43 -8.45 -3.33
C GLN A 132 16.02 -8.02 -3.77
N HIS A 133 15.20 -8.98 -4.13
CA HIS A 133 13.84 -8.78 -4.60
C HIS A 133 12.87 -9.41 -3.61
N LEU A 134 11.77 -8.69 -3.33
CA LEU A 134 10.68 -9.18 -2.51
C LEU A 134 9.57 -9.70 -3.41
N PHE A 135 9.26 -10.97 -3.27
CA PHE A 135 8.13 -11.64 -3.92
C PHE A 135 7.05 -11.88 -2.88
N PHE A 136 5.81 -11.55 -3.17
CA PHE A 136 4.72 -11.86 -2.25
C PHE A 136 3.46 -12.30 -2.99
N VAL A 137 2.73 -13.22 -2.34
CA VAL A 137 1.54 -13.83 -2.89
C VAL A 137 0.38 -13.70 -1.89
N ASP A 138 -0.75 -13.21 -2.38
CA ASP A 138 -1.97 -13.07 -1.62
C ASP A 138 -2.87 -14.30 -1.84
N VAL A 139 -2.84 -15.26 -0.91
CA VAL A 139 -3.59 -16.52 -1.06
C VAL A 139 -4.80 -16.61 -0.14
N LYS A 140 -5.82 -17.32 -0.61
CA LYS A 140 -6.93 -17.78 0.22
C LYS A 140 -6.50 -19.05 0.96
N ASN A 141 -7.13 -19.34 2.11
CA ASN A 141 -6.80 -20.54 2.90
C ASN A 141 -6.83 -21.84 2.07
N ALA A 142 -7.71 -21.92 1.07
CA ALA A 142 -7.79 -23.09 0.19
C ALA A 142 -6.60 -23.21 -0.80
N GLN A 143 -5.87 -22.13 -1.05
CA GLN A 143 -4.74 -22.06 -1.98
C GLN A 143 -3.39 -22.25 -1.26
N GLU A 144 -3.35 -22.18 0.07
CA GLU A 144 -2.12 -22.33 0.86
C GLU A 144 -1.37 -23.64 0.57
N PRO A 145 -2.03 -24.82 0.47
CA PRO A 145 -1.32 -26.06 0.15
C PRO A 145 -0.64 -26.03 -1.23
N ILE A 146 -1.26 -25.31 -2.20
CA ILE A 146 -0.68 -25.15 -3.54
C ILE A 146 0.58 -24.29 -3.45
N LEU A 147 0.49 -23.13 -2.76
CA LEU A 147 1.64 -22.26 -2.56
C LEU A 147 2.81 -22.99 -1.90
N VAL A 148 2.56 -23.69 -0.79
CA VAL A 148 3.59 -24.45 -0.06
C VAL A 148 4.23 -25.51 -0.95
N ASN A 149 3.42 -26.23 -1.73
CA ASN A 149 3.95 -27.25 -2.64
C ASN A 149 4.87 -26.65 -3.70
N VAL A 150 4.46 -25.58 -4.38
CA VAL A 150 5.27 -24.92 -5.42
C VAL A 150 6.55 -24.35 -4.83
N VAL A 151 6.46 -23.58 -3.74
CA VAL A 151 7.62 -22.96 -3.08
C VAL A 151 8.63 -24.00 -2.60
N SER A 152 8.20 -25.20 -2.20
CA SER A 152 9.11 -26.26 -1.77
C SER A 152 10.08 -26.72 -2.85
N HIS A 153 9.79 -26.49 -4.12
CA HIS A 153 10.67 -26.79 -5.26
C HIS A 153 11.69 -25.68 -5.55
N HIS A 154 11.60 -24.54 -4.84
CA HIS A 154 12.47 -23.38 -4.99
C HIS A 154 13.35 -23.15 -3.73
N PRO A 155 14.39 -23.94 -3.48
CA PRO A 155 15.18 -23.90 -2.23
C PRO A 155 15.99 -22.61 -2.03
N ARG A 156 16.12 -21.77 -3.04
CA ARG A 156 16.82 -20.47 -2.95
C ARG A 156 15.92 -19.34 -2.43
N LEU A 157 14.62 -19.56 -2.40
CA LEU A 157 13.69 -18.61 -1.82
C LEU A 157 13.84 -18.59 -0.29
N GLN A 158 14.05 -17.41 0.26
CA GLN A 158 14.04 -17.22 1.70
C GLN A 158 12.62 -16.83 2.14
N ASP A 159 12.02 -17.65 3.01
CA ASP A 159 10.76 -17.26 3.64
C ASP A 159 11.00 -16.01 4.52
N ALA A 160 10.23 -15.00 4.28
CA ALA A 160 10.32 -13.69 4.95
C ALA A 160 9.09 -13.41 5.84
N GLY A 161 8.22 -14.41 6.02
CA GLY A 161 7.08 -14.36 6.92
C GLY A 161 5.74 -14.17 6.24
N THR A 162 4.70 -14.06 7.07
CA THR A 162 3.31 -13.91 6.63
C THR A 162 2.68 -12.67 7.26
N GLY A 163 1.71 -12.08 6.54
CA GLY A 163 0.97 -10.92 7.00
C GLY A 163 -0.46 -10.89 6.47
N PRO A 164 -1.31 -10.00 6.96
CA PRO A 164 -2.62 -9.76 6.37
C PRO A 164 -2.45 -9.10 4.99
N ALA A 165 -3.24 -9.57 4.01
CA ALA A 165 -3.31 -9.01 2.67
C ALA A 165 -4.17 -7.75 2.60
#